data_cd98d2f9f56916b10864afbe03638747
#
_entry.id   cd98d2f9f56916b10864afbe03638747
#
_cell.length_a   1.000
_cell.length_b   1.000
_cell.length_c   1.000
_cell.angle_alpha   90.00
_cell.angle_beta   90.00
_cell.angle_gamma   90.00
#
_symmetry.space_group_name_H-M   'P 1'
#
loop_
_entity.id
_entity.type
_entity.pdbx_description
1 polymer ?
#
loop_
_entity_poly.entity_id
_entity_poly.type
_entity_poly.pdbx_seq_one_letter_code
_entity_poly.pdbx_strand_id
1 'polypeptide(L)'
;MTTQDESTESALSGGPAAVIVLAAGAGTRMKSRTPKILHPVGGTSMIGHALAAAEALNPRALAVVVRHERDRVAEHVTAATPRALIVDQDEIPGTGRAVQVALEALDAFAALEGTVVVTYGDVPLLEADTLRELVAVHQLDGNAVTVLTAHLDDPTGYGRILRAEDGTVTAIVEHKDADDAQRAVTEINSGIYAFDAAVLRGALAKVTSDNSQGEMYLTDVLGLARANGGRVAAVVTGDFWQVEGANDRVQLAALNAEHNRRNLVRWMRAGVTVVDPATTWIDATVTLAEDVTILPGTQLHGTTTVARDAVVGPDTTLTNVSVGEGAKVVRTHGSDARLGAGTDVGPFAYLRPGTVLGAKGKIGTFVETKNADIGAGSKVPHLSYVGDATIGEQSNIGAASVFVNYDGVNKHHTTIGSHVRMGSDNMYVAPVTVGDGAYSGAGTVVRKDVPAGSLAINVAPQRNLDGWVLTNRPGTAAADAAAAANASTASKTSSSETDTPTRESDH
;
A
#
# COMPACT_ATOMS: atom_id res chain seq x y z
N MET A 1 -51.41 -18.07 5.81
CA MET A 1 -50.65 -16.86 6.15
C MET A 1 -49.15 -17.14 5.87
N THR A 2 -48.78 -17.50 4.61
CA THR A 2 -47.42 -17.95 4.24
C THR A 2 -47.05 -17.67 2.78
N THR A 3 -47.78 -16.79 2.08
CA THR A 3 -47.53 -16.52 0.65
C THR A 3 -47.14 -15.07 0.34
N GLN A 4 -47.12 -14.17 1.32
CA GLN A 4 -46.67 -12.78 1.15
C GLN A 4 -45.18 -12.56 1.55
N ASP A 5 -44.60 -13.39 2.39
CA ASP A 5 -43.19 -13.28 2.81
C ASP A 5 -42.17 -13.75 1.76
N GLU A 6 -42.49 -14.81 1.00
CA GLU A 6 -41.62 -15.32 -0.07
C GLU A 6 -41.50 -14.40 -1.28
N SER A 7 -42.53 -13.59 -1.56
CA SER A 7 -42.49 -12.63 -2.68
C SER A 7 -41.66 -11.38 -2.35
N THR A 8 -41.56 -11.01 -1.08
CA THR A 8 -40.79 -9.85 -0.60
C THR A 8 -39.28 -10.19 -0.51
N GLU A 9 -38.93 -11.40 -0.09
CA GLU A 9 -37.53 -11.86 -0.10
C GLU A 9 -36.99 -12.07 -1.52
N SER A 10 -37.82 -12.53 -2.46
CA SER A 10 -37.41 -12.70 -3.88
C SER A 10 -37.22 -11.38 -4.62
N ALA A 11 -37.90 -10.30 -4.21
CA ALA A 11 -37.71 -8.97 -4.79
C ALA A 11 -36.41 -8.28 -4.32
N LEU A 12 -35.87 -8.66 -3.15
CA LEU A 12 -34.63 -8.15 -2.59
C LEU A 12 -33.37 -8.92 -3.06
N SER A 13 -33.54 -10.01 -3.82
CA SER A 13 -32.41 -10.89 -4.22
C SER A 13 -31.65 -10.45 -5.48
N GLY A 14 -32.08 -9.39 -6.18
CA GLY A 14 -31.40 -8.86 -7.36
C GLY A 14 -30.73 -7.50 -7.08
N GLY A 15 -29.45 -7.34 -7.45
CA GLY A 15 -28.78 -6.05 -7.45
C GLY A 15 -29.48 -5.01 -8.33
N PRO A 16 -29.07 -3.72 -8.29
CA PRO A 16 -29.66 -2.67 -9.12
C PRO A 16 -29.51 -2.98 -10.61
N ALA A 17 -30.37 -2.39 -11.41
CA ALA A 17 -30.33 -2.54 -12.87
C ALA A 17 -29.00 -2.02 -13.42
N ALA A 18 -28.56 -0.87 -12.94
CA ALA A 18 -27.25 -0.34 -13.28
C ALA A 18 -26.66 0.47 -12.13
N VAL A 19 -25.31 0.57 -12.13
CA VAL A 19 -24.57 1.59 -11.41
C VAL A 19 -23.83 2.45 -12.43
N ILE A 20 -23.95 3.76 -12.30
CA ILE A 20 -23.26 4.77 -13.11
C ILE A 20 -22.24 5.49 -12.21
N VAL A 21 -20.95 5.39 -12.52
CA VAL A 21 -19.88 6.07 -11.82
C VAL A 21 -19.42 7.29 -12.61
N LEU A 22 -19.57 8.48 -12.05
CA LEU A 22 -19.18 9.74 -12.70
C LEU A 22 -17.69 9.99 -12.48
N ALA A 23 -16.93 10.05 -13.57
CA ALA A 23 -15.48 10.15 -13.61
C ALA A 23 -14.96 11.21 -14.62
N ALA A 24 -15.84 12.12 -15.07
CA ALA A 24 -15.57 13.07 -16.15
C ALA A 24 -14.91 14.40 -15.71
N GLY A 25 -14.74 14.62 -14.40
CA GLY A 25 -14.26 15.88 -13.84
C GLY A 25 -12.78 16.18 -14.15
N ALA A 26 -12.46 17.43 -14.50
CA ALA A 26 -11.08 17.86 -14.84
C ALA A 26 -10.09 17.86 -13.66
N GLY A 27 -10.56 18.01 -12.43
CA GLY A 27 -9.71 17.97 -11.23
C GLY A 27 -8.61 19.03 -11.17
N THR A 28 -8.82 20.22 -11.72
CA THR A 28 -7.80 21.27 -11.87
C THR A 28 -7.17 21.74 -10.56
N ARG A 29 -7.94 21.69 -9.45
CA ARG A 29 -7.48 22.04 -8.09
C ARG A 29 -6.42 21.10 -7.55
N MET A 30 -6.32 19.87 -8.08
CA MET A 30 -5.27 18.91 -7.70
C MET A 30 -3.86 19.37 -8.12
N LYS A 31 -3.74 20.26 -9.11
CA LYS A 31 -2.46 20.73 -9.67
C LYS A 31 -1.50 19.57 -9.98
N SER A 32 -1.99 18.57 -10.67
CA SER A 32 -1.31 17.29 -10.94
C SER A 32 -1.39 16.89 -12.41
N ARG A 33 -0.35 16.20 -12.89
CA ARG A 33 -0.39 15.47 -14.17
C ARG A 33 -1.18 14.15 -14.07
N THR A 34 -1.39 13.67 -12.85
CA THR A 34 -2.22 12.49 -12.61
C THR A 34 -3.68 12.93 -12.54
N PRO A 35 -4.58 12.31 -13.30
CA PRO A 35 -6.02 12.56 -13.18
C PRO A 35 -6.50 12.45 -11.75
N LYS A 36 -7.41 13.33 -11.32
CA LYS A 36 -7.89 13.41 -9.93
C LYS A 36 -8.24 12.04 -9.35
N ILE A 37 -9.05 11.31 -10.05
CA ILE A 37 -9.61 10.01 -9.60
C ILE A 37 -8.60 8.86 -9.59
N LEU A 38 -7.41 9.04 -10.21
CA LEU A 38 -6.32 8.06 -10.19
C LEU A 38 -5.34 8.27 -9.02
N HIS A 39 -5.52 9.32 -8.22
CA HIS A 39 -4.72 9.48 -6.99
C HIS A 39 -5.06 8.39 -5.99
N PRO A 40 -4.04 7.80 -5.32
CA PRO A 40 -4.26 6.71 -4.38
C PRO A 40 -4.79 7.20 -3.02
N VAL A 41 -5.64 6.40 -2.44
CA VAL A 41 -6.03 6.40 -1.03
C VAL A 41 -5.78 4.99 -0.50
N GLY A 42 -4.91 4.85 0.49
CA GLY A 42 -4.51 3.53 0.99
C GLY A 42 -3.97 2.58 -0.09
N GLY A 43 -3.17 3.11 -1.04
CA GLY A 43 -2.56 2.32 -2.12
C GLY A 43 -3.46 2.01 -3.32
N THR A 44 -4.78 2.20 -3.21
CA THR A 44 -5.77 2.00 -4.28
C THR A 44 -6.26 3.35 -4.81
N SER A 45 -6.44 3.50 -6.14
CA SER A 45 -6.96 4.73 -6.72
C SER A 45 -8.36 5.08 -6.18
N MET A 46 -8.71 6.36 -6.09
CA MET A 46 -10.06 6.77 -5.65
C MET A 46 -11.15 6.09 -6.47
N ILE A 47 -11.00 6.06 -7.79
CA ILE A 47 -11.97 5.37 -8.65
C ILE A 47 -11.97 3.85 -8.40
N GLY A 48 -10.84 3.25 -8.04
CA GLY A 48 -10.75 1.83 -7.69
C GLY A 48 -11.61 1.49 -6.47
N HIS A 49 -11.63 2.34 -5.44
CA HIS A 49 -12.53 2.21 -4.30
C HIS A 49 -14.00 2.35 -4.71
N ALA A 50 -14.33 3.38 -5.50
CA ALA A 50 -15.70 3.58 -5.98
C ALA A 50 -16.22 2.42 -6.83
N LEU A 51 -15.36 1.85 -7.69
CA LEU A 51 -15.69 0.66 -8.48
C LEU A 51 -15.91 -0.58 -7.60
N ALA A 52 -15.07 -0.78 -6.58
CA ALA A 52 -15.24 -1.90 -5.65
C ALA A 52 -16.57 -1.81 -4.88
N ALA A 53 -16.95 -0.61 -4.41
CA ALA A 53 -18.25 -0.39 -3.77
C ALA A 53 -19.42 -0.62 -4.74
N ALA A 54 -19.31 -0.15 -5.99
CA ALA A 54 -20.31 -0.34 -7.03
C ALA A 54 -20.48 -1.82 -7.41
N GLU A 55 -19.38 -2.56 -7.60
CA GLU A 55 -19.41 -3.99 -7.93
C GLU A 55 -20.01 -4.85 -6.82
N ALA A 56 -19.82 -4.47 -5.55
CA ALA A 56 -20.36 -5.17 -4.39
C ALA A 56 -21.90 -5.12 -4.31
N LEU A 57 -22.55 -4.22 -5.06
CA LEU A 57 -24.01 -4.21 -5.27
C LEU A 57 -24.48 -5.30 -6.24
N ASN A 58 -23.58 -5.96 -6.92
CA ASN A 58 -23.86 -6.93 -7.99
C ASN A 58 -24.82 -6.40 -9.06
N PRO A 59 -24.54 -5.23 -9.68
CA PRO A 59 -25.42 -4.61 -10.67
C PRO A 59 -25.46 -5.44 -11.95
N ARG A 60 -26.61 -5.39 -12.69
CA ARG A 60 -26.72 -6.01 -14.01
C ARG A 60 -25.81 -5.33 -15.04
N ALA A 61 -25.62 -4.01 -14.92
CA ALA A 61 -24.70 -3.23 -15.73
C ALA A 61 -23.92 -2.22 -14.87
N LEU A 62 -22.68 -1.95 -15.25
CA LEU A 62 -21.83 -0.91 -14.63
C LEU A 62 -21.28 -0.01 -15.74
N ALA A 63 -21.55 1.28 -15.66
CA ALA A 63 -21.04 2.28 -16.58
C ALA A 63 -20.15 3.29 -15.88
N VAL A 64 -19.06 3.69 -16.51
CA VAL A 64 -18.16 4.72 -16.03
C VAL A 64 -18.10 5.84 -17.05
N VAL A 65 -18.51 7.05 -16.64
CA VAL A 65 -18.54 8.22 -17.52
C VAL A 65 -17.20 8.94 -17.43
N VAL A 66 -16.51 9.04 -18.55
CA VAL A 66 -15.17 9.65 -18.67
C VAL A 66 -15.20 10.85 -19.62
N ARG A 67 -14.21 11.77 -19.48
CA ARG A 67 -14.02 12.91 -20.38
C ARG A 67 -12.55 13.39 -20.36
N HIS A 68 -12.12 13.99 -19.25
CA HIS A 68 -10.75 14.47 -19.09
C HIS A 68 -9.76 13.33 -18.89
N GLU A 69 -8.62 13.37 -19.62
CA GLU A 69 -7.61 12.31 -19.60
C GLU A 69 -8.22 10.92 -19.86
N ARG A 70 -9.18 10.89 -20.74
CA ARG A 70 -10.10 9.79 -21.08
C ARG A 70 -9.37 8.45 -21.21
N ASP A 71 -8.29 8.42 -22.00
CA ASP A 71 -7.60 7.15 -22.31
C ASP A 71 -6.94 6.55 -21.06
N ARG A 72 -6.30 7.37 -20.24
CA ARG A 72 -5.65 6.92 -19.00
C ARG A 72 -6.65 6.41 -17.97
N VAL A 73 -7.79 7.12 -17.85
CA VAL A 73 -8.86 6.70 -16.94
C VAL A 73 -9.51 5.43 -17.44
N ALA A 74 -9.84 5.34 -18.73
CA ALA A 74 -10.46 4.17 -19.33
C ALA A 74 -9.57 2.92 -19.24
N GLU A 75 -8.26 3.05 -19.53
CA GLU A 75 -7.28 1.97 -19.36
C GLU A 75 -7.27 1.44 -17.92
N HIS A 76 -7.19 2.36 -16.94
CA HIS A 76 -7.19 2.01 -15.52
C HIS A 76 -8.48 1.31 -15.08
N VAL A 77 -9.65 1.83 -15.50
CA VAL A 77 -10.95 1.23 -15.19
C VAL A 77 -11.08 -0.15 -15.84
N THR A 78 -10.70 -0.29 -17.11
CA THR A 78 -10.78 -1.58 -17.82
C THR A 78 -9.86 -2.63 -17.18
N ALA A 79 -8.68 -2.23 -16.70
CA ALA A 79 -7.79 -3.13 -15.98
C ALA A 79 -8.34 -3.57 -14.62
N ALA A 80 -9.00 -2.65 -13.88
CA ALA A 80 -9.58 -2.94 -12.57
C ALA A 80 -10.92 -3.70 -12.67
N THR A 81 -11.78 -3.32 -13.64
CA THR A 81 -13.15 -3.81 -13.80
C THR A 81 -13.45 -4.02 -15.29
N PRO A 82 -13.03 -5.16 -15.89
CA PRO A 82 -13.15 -5.40 -17.33
C PRO A 82 -14.59 -5.38 -17.86
N ARG A 83 -15.60 -5.58 -17.00
CA ARG A 83 -17.01 -5.57 -17.38
C ARG A 83 -17.65 -4.17 -17.44
N ALA A 84 -16.92 -3.13 -16.97
CA ALA A 84 -17.44 -1.78 -16.95
C ALA A 84 -17.55 -1.21 -18.38
N LEU A 85 -18.71 -0.66 -18.72
CA LEU A 85 -18.93 0.08 -19.95
C LEU A 85 -18.30 1.47 -19.79
N ILE A 86 -17.32 1.81 -20.60
CA ILE A 86 -16.77 3.16 -20.68
C ILE A 86 -17.65 4.01 -21.56
N VAL A 87 -18.13 5.14 -21.03
CA VAL A 87 -19.00 6.08 -21.73
C VAL A 87 -18.35 7.45 -21.78
N ASP A 88 -18.26 8.01 -22.98
CA ASP A 88 -17.67 9.33 -23.17
C ASP A 88 -18.75 10.42 -22.97
N GLN A 89 -18.50 11.38 -22.06
CA GLN A 89 -19.31 12.58 -21.97
C GLN A 89 -18.89 13.54 -23.08
N ASP A 90 -19.86 14.07 -23.79
CA ASP A 90 -19.67 15.12 -24.82
C ASP A 90 -19.30 16.49 -24.20
N GLU A 91 -19.38 17.55 -25.00
CA GLU A 91 -19.00 18.90 -24.57
C GLU A 91 -20.03 19.59 -23.68
N ILE A 92 -21.23 19.06 -23.56
CA ILE A 92 -22.28 19.62 -22.71
C ILE A 92 -21.89 19.39 -21.24
N PRO A 93 -21.72 20.49 -20.46
CA PRO A 93 -21.29 20.34 -19.07
C PRO A 93 -22.44 19.96 -18.15
N GLY A 94 -22.11 19.31 -17.04
CA GLY A 94 -23.03 19.01 -15.96
C GLY A 94 -23.18 17.53 -15.68
N THR A 95 -23.54 17.24 -14.43
CA THR A 95 -23.74 15.86 -13.95
C THR A 95 -24.99 15.20 -14.56
N GLY A 96 -26.01 15.98 -14.88
CA GLY A 96 -27.20 15.52 -15.60
C GLY A 96 -26.85 15.00 -17.00
N ARG A 97 -26.00 15.71 -17.76
CA ARG A 97 -25.56 15.23 -19.07
C ARG A 97 -24.70 13.98 -18.99
N ALA A 98 -23.80 13.92 -18.00
CA ALA A 98 -22.98 12.74 -17.76
C ALA A 98 -23.85 11.47 -17.53
N VAL A 99 -24.89 11.59 -16.70
CA VAL A 99 -25.84 10.49 -16.45
C VAL A 99 -26.67 10.19 -17.68
N GLN A 100 -27.08 11.20 -18.43
CA GLN A 100 -27.87 11.02 -19.65
C GLN A 100 -27.13 10.20 -20.71
N VAL A 101 -25.87 10.52 -21.02
CA VAL A 101 -25.07 9.74 -22.00
C VAL A 101 -24.83 8.31 -21.53
N ALA A 102 -24.65 8.10 -20.22
CA ALA A 102 -24.53 6.75 -19.67
C ALA A 102 -25.83 5.94 -19.82
N LEU A 103 -26.96 6.55 -19.53
CA LEU A 103 -28.26 5.91 -19.67
C LEU A 103 -28.58 5.58 -21.14
N GLU A 104 -28.31 6.51 -22.07
CA GLU A 104 -28.44 6.31 -23.51
C GLU A 104 -27.57 5.13 -23.99
N ALA A 105 -26.33 5.03 -23.53
CA ALA A 105 -25.42 3.94 -23.88
C ALA A 105 -25.87 2.59 -23.30
N LEU A 106 -26.43 2.56 -22.10
CA LEU A 106 -26.96 1.36 -21.46
C LEU A 106 -28.27 0.92 -22.18
N ASP A 107 -29.15 1.85 -22.50
CA ASP A 107 -30.42 1.58 -23.22
C ASP A 107 -30.19 1.07 -24.65
N ALA A 108 -29.06 1.33 -25.28
CA ALA A 108 -28.71 0.83 -26.61
C ALA A 108 -28.62 -0.71 -26.68
N PHE A 109 -28.38 -1.38 -25.58
CA PHE A 109 -28.34 -2.85 -25.49
C PHE A 109 -29.72 -3.44 -25.17
N ALA A 110 -30.44 -2.84 -24.23
CA ALA A 110 -31.83 -3.16 -23.88
C ALA A 110 -32.35 -2.02 -23.00
N ALA A 111 -33.61 -1.63 -23.17
CA ALA A 111 -34.24 -0.61 -22.33
C ALA A 111 -34.07 -0.96 -20.85
N LEU A 112 -33.38 -0.08 -20.10
CA LEU A 112 -33.06 -0.31 -18.71
C LEU A 112 -34.31 -0.10 -17.84
N GLU A 113 -34.68 -1.10 -17.07
CA GLU A 113 -35.81 -1.08 -16.12
C GLU A 113 -35.32 -1.39 -14.71
N GLY A 114 -35.93 -0.74 -13.71
CA GLY A 114 -35.62 -0.87 -12.29
C GLY A 114 -34.69 0.21 -11.77
N THR A 115 -33.94 -0.09 -10.71
CA THR A 115 -33.13 0.88 -9.97
C THR A 115 -31.82 1.19 -10.66
N VAL A 116 -31.53 2.46 -10.87
CA VAL A 116 -30.22 2.98 -11.32
C VAL A 116 -29.57 3.73 -10.18
N VAL A 117 -28.37 3.31 -9.79
CA VAL A 117 -27.55 4.01 -8.80
C VAL A 117 -26.56 4.92 -9.52
N VAL A 118 -26.44 6.18 -9.07
CA VAL A 118 -25.44 7.12 -9.56
C VAL A 118 -24.49 7.46 -8.40
N THR A 119 -23.18 7.35 -8.63
CA THR A 119 -22.14 7.68 -7.68
C THR A 119 -20.94 8.35 -8.36
N TYR A 120 -19.94 8.77 -7.60
CA TYR A 120 -18.76 9.47 -8.09
C TYR A 120 -17.48 8.66 -7.93
N GLY A 121 -16.55 8.82 -8.88
CA GLY A 121 -15.24 8.16 -8.86
C GLY A 121 -14.23 8.79 -7.89
N ASP A 122 -14.58 9.87 -7.21
CA ASP A 122 -13.70 10.60 -6.27
C ASP A 122 -14.16 10.54 -4.81
N VAL A 123 -15.10 9.64 -4.49
CA VAL A 123 -15.61 9.37 -3.12
C VAL A 123 -15.10 8.00 -2.66
N PRO A 124 -13.84 7.91 -2.21
CA PRO A 124 -13.17 6.62 -1.99
C PRO A 124 -13.59 5.87 -0.72
N LEU A 125 -14.29 6.54 0.22
CA LEU A 125 -14.69 5.94 1.50
C LEU A 125 -16.16 5.51 1.52
N LEU A 126 -16.85 5.58 0.38
CA LEU A 126 -18.23 5.10 0.24
C LEU A 126 -18.27 3.58 0.39
N GLU A 127 -19.05 3.10 1.35
CA GLU A 127 -19.17 1.69 1.66
C GLU A 127 -20.31 1.02 0.89
N ALA A 128 -20.11 -0.24 0.53
CA ALA A 128 -21.13 -1.01 -0.19
C ALA A 128 -22.43 -1.19 0.62
N ASP A 129 -22.33 -1.26 1.96
CA ASP A 129 -23.50 -1.43 2.83
C ASP A 129 -24.38 -0.18 2.83
N THR A 130 -23.80 1.01 2.80
CA THR A 130 -24.55 2.28 2.64
C THR A 130 -25.25 2.34 1.29
N LEU A 131 -24.60 1.89 0.23
CA LEU A 131 -25.25 1.81 -1.08
C LEU A 131 -26.39 0.75 -1.11
N ARG A 132 -26.22 -0.38 -0.42
CA ARG A 132 -27.29 -1.40 -0.28
C ARG A 132 -28.50 -0.83 0.47
N GLU A 133 -28.25 -0.09 1.56
CA GLU A 133 -29.32 0.59 2.31
C GLU A 133 -30.07 1.59 1.42
N LEU A 134 -29.33 2.42 0.65
CA LEU A 134 -29.91 3.37 -0.29
C LEU A 134 -30.83 2.67 -1.32
N VAL A 135 -30.36 1.56 -1.91
CA VAL A 135 -31.13 0.76 -2.86
C VAL A 135 -32.34 0.11 -2.20
N ALA A 136 -32.17 -0.43 -0.99
CA ALA A 136 -33.25 -1.09 -0.25
C ALA A 136 -34.39 -0.11 0.07
N VAL A 137 -34.09 1.07 0.60
CA VAL A 137 -35.08 2.14 0.88
C VAL A 137 -35.75 2.59 -0.41
N HIS A 138 -34.98 2.73 -1.50
CA HIS A 138 -35.52 3.11 -2.80
C HIS A 138 -36.56 2.11 -3.31
N GLN A 139 -36.25 0.82 -3.26
CA GLN A 139 -37.10 -0.25 -3.77
C GLN A 139 -38.31 -0.54 -2.88
N LEU A 140 -38.10 -0.64 -1.56
CA LEU A 140 -39.16 -0.97 -0.59
C LEU A 140 -40.27 0.08 -0.58
N ASP A 141 -39.90 1.34 -0.71
CA ASP A 141 -40.82 2.46 -0.64
C ASP A 141 -41.42 2.83 -2.03
N GLY A 142 -40.93 2.22 -3.09
CA GLY A 142 -41.32 2.56 -4.47
C GLY A 142 -40.96 4.00 -4.86
N ASN A 143 -39.82 4.48 -4.41
CA ASN A 143 -39.39 5.85 -4.64
C ASN A 143 -39.04 6.08 -6.12
N ALA A 144 -39.37 7.28 -6.63
CA ALA A 144 -38.87 7.75 -7.91
C ALA A 144 -37.42 8.18 -7.85
N VAL A 145 -37.03 8.81 -6.74
CA VAL A 145 -35.66 9.25 -6.41
C VAL A 145 -35.39 9.06 -4.93
N THR A 146 -34.26 8.49 -4.61
CA THR A 146 -33.71 8.47 -3.23
C THR A 146 -32.32 9.03 -3.24
N VAL A 147 -32.05 10.07 -2.45
CA VAL A 147 -30.73 10.71 -2.35
C VAL A 147 -30.05 10.30 -1.06
N LEU A 148 -28.72 10.00 -1.13
CA LEU A 148 -27.90 9.87 0.05
C LEU A 148 -27.53 11.27 0.54
N THR A 149 -27.72 11.56 1.83
CA THR A 149 -27.45 12.85 2.46
C THR A 149 -26.58 12.70 3.69
N ALA A 150 -26.00 13.79 4.16
CA ALA A 150 -25.26 13.86 5.41
C ALA A 150 -25.47 15.24 6.06
N HIS A 151 -25.22 15.34 7.35
CA HIS A 151 -25.18 16.62 8.05
C HIS A 151 -23.74 17.06 8.27
N LEU A 152 -23.43 18.33 7.93
CA LEU A 152 -22.16 18.97 8.16
C LEU A 152 -22.31 20.24 8.96
N ASP A 153 -21.35 20.50 9.88
CA ASP A 153 -21.27 21.77 10.60
C ASP A 153 -20.94 22.94 9.64
N ASP A 154 -20.06 22.70 8.67
CA ASP A 154 -19.77 23.63 7.58
C ASP A 154 -20.12 23.01 6.22
N PRO A 155 -21.33 23.28 5.69
CA PRO A 155 -21.79 22.71 4.43
C PRO A 155 -21.36 23.54 3.20
N THR A 156 -20.37 24.41 3.33
CA THR A 156 -19.91 25.28 2.25
C THR A 156 -19.48 24.47 1.03
N GLY A 157 -20.02 24.87 -0.12
CA GLY A 157 -19.69 24.23 -1.42
C GLY A 157 -20.59 23.06 -1.83
N TYR A 158 -21.41 22.53 -0.92
CA TYR A 158 -22.37 21.47 -1.22
C TYR A 158 -23.77 22.00 -1.56
N GLY A 159 -24.54 21.25 -2.33
CA GLY A 159 -25.98 21.47 -2.49
C GLY A 159 -26.70 21.22 -1.17
N ARG A 160 -27.79 21.92 -0.94
CA ARG A 160 -28.62 21.83 0.28
C ARG A 160 -29.87 21.01 0.03
N ILE A 161 -30.21 20.15 0.97
CA ILE A 161 -31.47 19.41 0.99
C ILE A 161 -32.55 20.27 1.65
N LEU A 162 -33.55 20.64 0.91
CA LEU A 162 -34.71 21.36 1.44
C LEU A 162 -35.81 20.39 1.80
N ARG A 163 -36.41 20.56 3.00
CA ARG A 163 -37.49 19.73 3.48
C ARG A 163 -38.73 20.56 3.78
N ALA A 164 -39.91 19.97 3.57
CA ALA A 164 -41.16 20.51 4.03
C ALA A 164 -41.31 20.33 5.56
N GLU A 165 -42.34 20.93 6.15
CA GLU A 165 -42.63 20.82 7.60
C GLU A 165 -42.86 19.37 8.08
N ASP A 166 -43.35 18.51 7.20
CA ASP A 166 -43.55 17.07 7.44
C ASP A 166 -42.28 16.23 7.27
N GLY A 167 -41.15 16.88 7.01
CA GLY A 167 -39.83 16.23 6.83
C GLY A 167 -39.59 15.66 5.41
N THR A 168 -40.54 15.77 4.49
CA THR A 168 -40.35 15.29 3.11
C THR A 168 -39.34 16.15 2.34
N VAL A 169 -38.49 15.53 1.52
CA VAL A 169 -37.53 16.25 0.66
C VAL A 169 -38.31 17.00 -0.43
N THR A 170 -38.07 18.29 -0.57
CA THR A 170 -38.77 19.13 -1.55
C THR A 170 -37.91 19.54 -2.73
N ALA A 171 -36.64 19.84 -2.48
CA ALA A 171 -35.68 20.28 -3.50
C ALA A 171 -34.25 20.08 -3.05
N ILE A 172 -33.33 20.10 -4.01
CA ILE A 172 -31.90 20.30 -3.80
C ILE A 172 -31.53 21.63 -4.44
N VAL A 173 -30.85 22.50 -3.69
CA VAL A 173 -30.40 23.80 -4.18
C VAL A 173 -28.89 23.84 -4.11
N GLU A 174 -28.23 24.07 -5.24
CA GLU A 174 -26.79 24.17 -5.33
C GLU A 174 -26.28 25.39 -4.55
N HIS A 175 -25.07 25.27 -3.94
CA HIS A 175 -24.52 26.32 -3.06
C HIS A 175 -24.50 27.71 -3.71
N LYS A 176 -24.22 27.78 -5.01
CA LYS A 176 -24.12 29.05 -5.76
C LYS A 176 -25.46 29.70 -6.03
N ASP A 177 -26.52 28.88 -6.10
CA ASP A 177 -27.90 29.31 -6.40
C ASP A 177 -28.73 29.48 -5.10
N ALA A 178 -28.19 29.10 -3.94
CA ALA A 178 -28.85 29.15 -2.64
C ALA A 178 -28.88 30.58 -2.08
N ASP A 179 -30.02 30.98 -1.48
CA ASP A 179 -30.15 32.16 -0.63
C ASP A 179 -29.55 31.93 0.78
N ASP A 180 -29.54 32.96 1.63
CA ASP A 180 -28.92 32.90 2.94
C ASP A 180 -29.62 31.90 3.89
N ALA A 181 -30.95 31.79 3.82
CA ALA A 181 -31.71 30.83 4.62
C ALA A 181 -31.41 29.38 4.17
N GLN A 182 -31.35 29.17 2.88
CA GLN A 182 -30.98 27.87 2.29
C GLN A 182 -29.51 27.49 2.60
N ARG A 183 -28.58 28.46 2.57
CA ARG A 183 -27.17 28.22 2.96
C ARG A 183 -27.00 27.80 4.41
N ALA A 184 -27.89 28.22 5.28
CA ALA A 184 -27.88 27.85 6.70
C ALA A 184 -28.31 26.38 6.97
N VAL A 185 -28.89 25.70 5.98
CA VAL A 185 -29.24 24.28 6.07
C VAL A 185 -27.98 23.44 6.14
N THR A 186 -27.88 22.57 7.16
CA THR A 186 -26.71 21.70 7.40
C THR A 186 -26.78 20.38 6.65
N GLU A 187 -27.96 19.96 6.19
CA GLU A 187 -28.12 18.74 5.41
C GLU A 187 -27.68 18.96 3.97
N ILE A 188 -26.71 18.18 3.54
CA ILE A 188 -26.08 18.32 2.24
C ILE A 188 -26.48 17.22 1.28
N ASN A 189 -26.47 17.55 -0.01
CA ASN A 189 -26.55 16.61 -1.11
C ASN A 189 -25.17 15.98 -1.33
N SER A 190 -25.08 14.65 -1.21
CA SER A 190 -23.84 13.92 -1.51
C SER A 190 -23.58 13.76 -3.00
N GLY A 191 -24.62 13.91 -3.83
CA GLY A 191 -24.58 13.58 -5.25
C GLY A 191 -24.76 12.08 -5.55
N ILE A 192 -24.97 11.25 -4.54
CA ILE A 192 -25.20 9.81 -4.68
C ILE A 192 -26.70 9.54 -4.63
N TYR A 193 -27.22 8.83 -5.63
CA TYR A 193 -28.64 8.62 -5.79
C TYR A 193 -28.98 7.20 -6.19
N ALA A 194 -30.21 6.80 -5.85
CA ALA A 194 -30.95 5.73 -6.50
C ALA A 194 -32.16 6.32 -7.24
N PHE A 195 -32.34 5.96 -8.48
CA PHE A 195 -33.42 6.41 -9.35
C PHE A 195 -34.21 5.23 -9.89
N ASP A 196 -35.53 5.40 -10.12
CA ASP A 196 -36.23 4.57 -11.08
C ASP A 196 -35.76 4.95 -12.49
N ALA A 197 -35.43 3.95 -13.32
CA ALA A 197 -34.87 4.17 -14.65
C ALA A 197 -35.79 4.94 -15.60
N ALA A 198 -37.10 4.68 -15.54
CA ALA A 198 -38.06 5.35 -16.38
C ALA A 198 -38.27 6.81 -15.98
N VAL A 199 -38.31 7.07 -14.66
CA VAL A 199 -38.37 8.44 -14.10
C VAL A 199 -37.12 9.21 -14.47
N LEU A 200 -35.93 8.62 -14.29
CA LEU A 200 -34.63 9.24 -14.61
C LEU A 200 -34.59 9.65 -16.09
N ARG A 201 -34.95 8.74 -16.99
CA ARG A 201 -34.98 8.98 -18.44
C ARG A 201 -35.93 10.15 -18.79
N GLY A 202 -37.16 10.10 -18.27
CA GLY A 202 -38.15 11.12 -18.52
C GLY A 202 -37.84 12.50 -17.94
N ALA A 203 -37.13 12.53 -16.82
CA ALA A 203 -36.69 13.78 -16.18
C ALA A 203 -35.49 14.38 -16.90
N LEU A 204 -34.45 13.59 -17.22
CA LEU A 204 -33.25 14.07 -17.94
C LEU A 204 -33.59 14.71 -19.29
N ALA A 205 -34.61 14.21 -19.99
CA ALA A 205 -35.07 14.82 -21.22
C ALA A 205 -35.65 16.24 -21.05
N LYS A 206 -35.94 16.67 -19.82
CA LYS A 206 -36.51 17.98 -19.46
C LYS A 206 -35.53 18.87 -18.67
N VAL A 207 -34.42 18.35 -18.22
CA VAL A 207 -33.39 19.15 -17.54
C VAL A 207 -32.80 20.16 -18.52
N THR A 208 -32.68 21.43 -18.09
CA THR A 208 -32.09 22.50 -18.88
C THR A 208 -30.77 22.95 -18.25
N SER A 209 -30.06 23.81 -18.94
CA SER A 209 -28.84 24.47 -18.42
C SER A 209 -29.10 25.92 -17.96
N ASP A 210 -30.35 26.28 -17.71
CA ASP A 210 -30.73 27.64 -17.30
C ASP A 210 -30.51 27.83 -15.79
N ASN A 211 -29.24 27.92 -15.41
CA ASN A 211 -28.76 28.11 -14.02
C ASN A 211 -27.45 28.94 -14.01
N SER A 212 -26.98 29.28 -12.81
CA SER A 212 -25.80 30.16 -12.63
C SER A 212 -24.51 29.63 -13.27
N GLN A 213 -24.42 28.33 -13.52
CA GLN A 213 -23.21 27.69 -14.09
C GLN A 213 -23.38 27.28 -15.58
N GLY A 214 -24.59 27.35 -16.15
CA GLY A 214 -24.87 26.90 -17.53
C GLY A 214 -24.68 25.39 -17.70
N GLU A 215 -24.92 24.58 -16.67
CA GLU A 215 -24.72 23.13 -16.64
C GLU A 215 -26.04 22.37 -16.52
N MET A 216 -26.13 21.19 -17.08
CA MET A 216 -27.24 20.29 -16.82
C MET A 216 -27.08 19.65 -15.43
N TYR A 217 -27.84 20.12 -14.44
CA TYR A 217 -27.76 19.58 -13.07
C TYR A 217 -28.56 18.31 -12.91
N LEU A 218 -27.93 17.25 -12.37
CA LEU A 218 -28.63 16.03 -12.00
C LEU A 218 -29.64 16.27 -10.84
N THR A 219 -29.37 17.24 -9.98
CA THR A 219 -30.22 17.65 -8.86
C THR A 219 -31.62 18.09 -9.30
N ASP A 220 -31.78 18.60 -10.53
CA ASP A 220 -33.07 19.02 -11.07
C ASP A 220 -34.01 17.84 -11.32
N VAL A 221 -33.46 16.63 -11.53
CA VAL A 221 -34.24 15.39 -11.69
C VAL A 221 -35.15 15.15 -10.48
N LEU A 222 -34.68 15.47 -9.25
CA LEU A 222 -35.47 15.30 -8.04
C LEU A 222 -36.73 16.19 -8.05
N GLY A 223 -36.59 17.46 -8.40
CA GLY A 223 -37.71 18.40 -8.52
C GLY A 223 -38.68 17.99 -9.59
N LEU A 224 -38.20 17.57 -10.78
CA LEU A 224 -38.99 17.09 -11.88
C LEU A 224 -39.75 15.79 -11.55
N ALA A 225 -39.10 14.84 -10.87
CA ALA A 225 -39.74 13.60 -10.41
C ALA A 225 -40.91 13.91 -9.46
N ARG A 226 -40.68 14.79 -8.48
CA ARG A 226 -41.74 15.22 -7.55
C ARG A 226 -42.90 15.95 -8.23
N ALA A 227 -42.61 16.85 -9.17
CA ALA A 227 -43.63 17.56 -9.92
C ALA A 227 -44.51 16.64 -10.76
N ASN A 228 -43.99 15.49 -11.16
CA ASN A 228 -44.75 14.43 -11.86
C ASN A 228 -45.44 13.43 -10.89
N GLY A 229 -45.50 13.71 -9.60
CA GLY A 229 -46.14 12.86 -8.57
C GLY A 229 -45.30 11.71 -8.07
N GLY A 230 -44.01 11.64 -8.43
CA GLY A 230 -43.08 10.63 -7.94
C GLY A 230 -42.70 10.88 -6.48
N ARG A 231 -42.58 9.81 -5.70
CA ARG A 231 -42.10 9.88 -4.30
C ARG A 231 -40.60 10.12 -4.29
N VAL A 232 -40.18 11.09 -3.46
CA VAL A 232 -38.77 11.43 -3.26
C VAL A 232 -38.41 11.19 -1.79
N ALA A 233 -37.30 10.52 -1.55
CA ALA A 233 -36.78 10.21 -0.22
C ALA A 233 -35.31 10.56 -0.08
N ALA A 234 -34.86 10.60 1.17
CA ALA A 234 -33.42 10.71 1.51
C ALA A 234 -33.04 9.66 2.55
N VAL A 235 -31.88 9.10 2.37
CA VAL A 235 -31.17 8.29 3.37
C VAL A 235 -30.06 9.14 3.95
N VAL A 236 -30.08 9.35 5.26
CA VAL A 236 -29.08 10.19 5.96
C VAL A 236 -27.98 9.27 6.47
N THR A 237 -26.75 9.39 5.94
CA THR A 237 -25.61 8.69 6.55
C THR A 237 -25.14 9.41 7.81
N GLY A 238 -24.90 8.65 8.86
CA GLY A 238 -24.26 9.14 10.08
C GLY A 238 -22.74 9.30 9.94
N ASP A 239 -22.18 8.88 8.82
CA ASP A 239 -20.73 8.89 8.54
C ASP A 239 -20.44 9.77 7.32
N PHE A 240 -20.19 11.04 7.59
CA PHE A 240 -19.86 12.04 6.58
C PHE A 240 -18.71 11.62 5.64
N TRP A 241 -17.70 10.92 6.16
CA TRP A 241 -16.56 10.50 5.36
C TRP A 241 -16.92 9.63 4.15
N GLN A 242 -18.08 8.95 4.22
CA GLN A 242 -18.56 8.14 3.10
C GLN A 242 -19.05 8.97 1.89
N VAL A 243 -19.28 10.24 2.09
CA VAL A 243 -19.73 11.15 1.02
C VAL A 243 -18.70 12.23 0.69
N GLU A 244 -17.57 12.25 1.41
CA GLU A 244 -16.49 13.21 1.17
C GLU A 244 -15.67 12.81 -0.05
N GLY A 245 -15.50 13.77 -0.97
CA GLY A 245 -14.68 13.64 -2.17
C GLY A 245 -13.40 14.48 -2.09
N ALA A 246 -12.31 14.05 -2.76
CA ALA A 246 -11.10 14.85 -2.85
C ALA A 246 -11.14 15.81 -4.02
N ASN A 247 -11.11 17.10 -3.79
CA ASN A 247 -10.96 18.12 -4.85
C ASN A 247 -9.55 18.71 -4.94
N ASP A 248 -8.80 18.62 -3.84
CA ASP A 248 -7.42 19.06 -3.74
C ASP A 248 -6.58 18.10 -2.89
N ARG A 249 -5.32 18.46 -2.68
CA ARG A 249 -4.39 17.58 -1.95
C ARG A 249 -4.59 17.58 -0.43
N VAL A 250 -5.24 18.61 0.12
CA VAL A 250 -5.56 18.67 1.55
C VAL A 250 -6.68 17.67 1.85
N GLN A 251 -7.75 17.69 1.06
CA GLN A 251 -8.83 16.71 1.15
C GLN A 251 -8.33 15.29 0.88
N LEU A 252 -7.46 15.10 -0.13
CA LEU A 252 -6.83 13.80 -0.39
C LEU A 252 -6.04 13.27 0.82
N ALA A 253 -5.27 14.13 1.49
CA ALA A 253 -4.52 13.73 2.68
C ALA A 253 -5.44 13.36 3.85
N ALA A 254 -6.53 14.10 4.05
CA ALA A 254 -7.54 13.79 5.06
C ALA A 254 -8.24 12.44 4.80
N LEU A 255 -8.63 12.17 3.56
CA LEU A 255 -9.21 10.88 3.14
C LEU A 255 -8.24 9.71 3.33
N ASN A 256 -6.94 9.91 3.01
CA ASN A 256 -5.92 8.89 3.29
C ASN A 256 -5.78 8.61 4.78
N ALA A 257 -5.77 9.64 5.62
CA ALA A 257 -5.65 9.48 7.07
C ALA A 257 -6.87 8.73 7.65
N GLU A 258 -8.08 9.09 7.22
CA GLU A 258 -9.29 8.42 7.69
C GLU A 258 -9.38 6.97 7.18
N HIS A 259 -9.03 6.72 5.90
CA HIS A 259 -8.93 5.37 5.36
C HIS A 259 -7.96 4.51 6.18
N ASN A 260 -6.74 5.02 6.44
CA ASN A 260 -5.74 4.32 7.22
C ASN A 260 -6.24 4.03 8.65
N ARG A 261 -6.86 5.02 9.31
CA ARG A 261 -7.45 4.85 10.64
C ARG A 261 -8.48 3.70 10.66
N ARG A 262 -9.39 3.65 9.69
CA ARG A 262 -10.40 2.58 9.56
C ARG A 262 -9.75 1.22 9.33
N ASN A 263 -8.77 1.18 8.43
CA ASN A 263 -8.03 -0.03 8.09
C ASN A 263 -7.28 -0.59 9.31
N LEU A 264 -6.61 0.26 10.08
CA LEU A 264 -5.93 -0.14 11.33
C LEU A 264 -6.92 -0.67 12.38
N VAL A 265 -8.07 -0.01 12.55
CA VAL A 265 -9.14 -0.50 13.47
C VAL A 265 -9.65 -1.87 13.02
N ARG A 266 -9.84 -2.09 11.73
CA ARG A 266 -10.24 -3.40 11.18
C ARG A 266 -9.22 -4.48 11.54
N TRP A 267 -7.93 -4.23 11.33
CA TRP A 267 -6.86 -5.18 11.65
C TRP A 267 -6.75 -5.44 13.15
N MET A 268 -6.84 -4.42 14.00
CA MET A 268 -6.83 -4.60 15.46
C MET A 268 -8.02 -5.46 15.92
N ARG A 269 -9.20 -5.27 15.35
CA ARG A 269 -10.38 -6.11 15.65
C ARG A 269 -10.23 -7.54 15.12
N ALA A 270 -9.41 -7.73 14.09
CA ALA A 270 -9.07 -9.04 13.53
C ALA A 270 -7.88 -9.73 14.24
N GLY A 271 -7.44 -9.22 15.41
CA GLY A 271 -6.41 -9.86 16.24
C GLY A 271 -4.97 -9.41 15.94
N VAL A 272 -4.77 -8.31 15.19
CA VAL A 272 -3.45 -7.74 14.97
C VAL A 272 -3.12 -6.71 16.05
N THR A 273 -1.93 -6.78 16.64
CA THR A 273 -1.43 -5.76 17.56
C THR A 273 -0.76 -4.62 16.79
N VAL A 274 -1.32 -3.42 16.82
CA VAL A 274 -0.71 -2.19 16.31
C VAL A 274 -0.31 -1.33 17.50
N VAL A 275 0.99 -1.21 17.75
CA VAL A 275 1.50 -0.53 18.97
C VAL A 275 1.30 0.98 18.91
N ASP A 276 1.49 1.58 17.75
CA ASP A 276 1.27 3.00 17.52
C ASP A 276 0.51 3.24 16.21
N PRO A 277 -0.82 3.34 16.28
CA PRO A 277 -1.64 3.63 15.10
C PRO A 277 -1.32 4.97 14.42
N ALA A 278 -0.77 5.95 15.15
CA ALA A 278 -0.53 7.28 14.60
C ALA A 278 0.61 7.32 13.59
N THR A 279 1.60 6.42 13.73
CA THR A 279 2.76 6.34 12.82
C THR A 279 2.76 5.11 11.91
N THR A 280 1.70 4.29 11.97
CA THR A 280 1.55 3.08 11.17
C THR A 280 0.68 3.35 9.94
N TRP A 281 1.16 2.94 8.76
CA TRP A 281 0.42 3.05 7.49
C TRP A 281 0.34 1.70 6.79
N ILE A 282 -0.88 1.28 6.44
CA ILE A 282 -1.14 -0.02 5.82
C ILE A 282 -2.08 0.17 4.62
N ASP A 283 -1.62 -0.20 3.44
CA ASP A 283 -2.45 -0.15 2.23
C ASP A 283 -3.66 -1.09 2.30
N ALA A 284 -4.70 -0.77 1.57
CA ALA A 284 -5.96 -1.53 1.53
C ALA A 284 -5.78 -3.00 1.09
N THR A 285 -4.79 -3.24 0.24
CA THR A 285 -4.47 -4.55 -0.36
C THR A 285 -3.56 -5.43 0.48
N VAL A 286 -3.00 -4.91 1.58
CA VAL A 286 -2.16 -5.65 2.52
C VAL A 286 -3.01 -6.65 3.31
N THR A 287 -2.44 -7.83 3.56
CA THR A 287 -3.08 -8.89 4.35
C THR A 287 -2.25 -9.24 5.57
N LEU A 288 -2.87 -9.22 6.74
CA LEU A 288 -2.25 -9.57 8.02
C LEU A 288 -2.99 -10.76 8.65
N ALA A 289 -2.25 -11.72 9.19
CA ALA A 289 -2.83 -12.79 10.00
C ALA A 289 -3.05 -12.34 11.45
N GLU A 290 -3.80 -13.13 12.21
CA GLU A 290 -3.94 -12.97 13.67
C GLU A 290 -2.56 -13.06 14.35
N ASP A 291 -2.43 -12.44 15.52
CA ASP A 291 -1.23 -12.43 16.37
C ASP A 291 0.00 -11.76 15.73
N VAL A 292 -0.17 -11.07 14.59
CA VAL A 292 0.86 -10.20 14.03
C VAL A 292 1.03 -8.97 14.93
N THR A 293 2.28 -8.57 15.16
CA THR A 293 2.62 -7.33 15.89
C THR A 293 3.29 -6.33 14.96
N ILE A 294 2.69 -5.13 14.86
CA ILE A 294 3.21 -4.00 14.09
C ILE A 294 3.74 -2.93 15.06
N LEU A 295 5.03 -2.65 14.98
CA LEU A 295 5.72 -1.67 15.81
C LEU A 295 5.69 -0.27 15.17
N PRO A 296 5.97 0.80 15.94
CA PRO A 296 5.88 2.19 15.47
C PRO A 296 6.68 2.48 14.19
N GLY A 297 6.20 3.43 13.37
CA GLY A 297 6.88 3.86 12.15
C GLY A 297 6.85 2.84 11.00
N THR A 298 5.99 1.83 11.08
CA THR A 298 5.89 0.78 10.06
C THR A 298 4.96 1.21 8.92
N GLN A 299 5.39 0.96 7.69
CA GLN A 299 4.62 1.18 6.47
C GLN A 299 4.55 -0.11 5.64
N LEU A 300 3.35 -0.59 5.36
CA LEU A 300 3.11 -1.79 4.55
C LEU A 300 2.33 -1.44 3.30
N HIS A 301 2.90 -1.69 2.14
CA HIS A 301 2.40 -1.25 0.86
C HIS A 301 2.14 -2.40 -0.11
N GLY A 302 1.27 -2.12 -1.11
CA GLY A 302 0.98 -3.02 -2.22
C GLY A 302 0.36 -4.33 -1.77
N THR A 303 0.89 -5.44 -2.27
CA THR A 303 0.40 -6.81 -1.96
C THR A 303 1.17 -7.48 -0.81
N THR A 304 1.72 -6.69 0.12
CA THR A 304 2.44 -7.22 1.29
C THR A 304 1.55 -8.13 2.12
N THR A 305 2.09 -9.28 2.52
CA THR A 305 1.41 -10.24 3.38
C THR A 305 2.26 -10.54 4.61
N VAL A 306 1.63 -10.62 5.79
CA VAL A 306 2.33 -10.93 7.05
C VAL A 306 1.62 -12.09 7.73
N ALA A 307 2.33 -13.18 7.92
CA ALA A 307 1.81 -14.39 8.54
C ALA A 307 1.79 -14.29 10.08
N ARG A 308 1.10 -15.23 10.72
CA ARG A 308 0.89 -15.32 12.18
C ARG A 308 2.20 -15.19 12.96
N ASP A 309 2.13 -14.62 14.16
CA ASP A 309 3.23 -14.44 15.11
C ASP A 309 4.43 -13.63 14.60
N ALA A 310 4.34 -13.04 13.41
CA ALA A 310 5.41 -12.20 12.89
C ALA A 310 5.42 -10.82 13.57
N VAL A 311 6.62 -10.28 13.73
CA VAL A 311 6.85 -8.93 14.29
C VAL A 311 7.50 -8.05 13.23
N VAL A 312 6.83 -6.96 12.83
CA VAL A 312 7.32 -6.02 11.81
C VAL A 312 7.47 -4.62 12.42
N GLY A 313 8.62 -4.02 12.19
CA GLY A 313 8.98 -2.72 12.75
C GLY A 313 10.01 -2.81 13.88
N PRO A 314 10.35 -1.68 14.55
CA PRO A 314 9.93 -0.33 14.18
C PRO A 314 10.60 0.17 12.90
N ASP A 315 10.17 1.33 12.38
CA ASP A 315 10.78 2.05 11.26
C ASP A 315 11.06 1.14 10.04
N THR A 316 10.05 0.38 9.62
CA THR A 316 10.15 -0.63 8.56
C THR A 316 9.17 -0.30 7.43
N THR A 317 9.67 -0.28 6.19
CA THR A 317 8.85 -0.08 4.99
C THR A 317 8.94 -1.29 4.07
N LEU A 318 7.83 -1.95 3.82
CA LEU A 318 7.74 -3.12 2.95
C LEU A 318 6.71 -2.90 1.83
N THR A 319 7.11 -3.19 0.60
CA THR A 319 6.24 -3.11 -0.58
C THR A 319 6.25 -4.46 -1.31
N ASN A 320 5.10 -5.10 -1.47
CA ASN A 320 4.97 -6.42 -2.12
C ASN A 320 5.87 -7.50 -1.47
N VAL A 321 5.99 -7.51 -0.16
CA VAL A 321 6.83 -8.46 0.59
C VAL A 321 5.97 -9.50 1.28
N SER A 322 6.33 -10.78 1.13
CA SER A 322 5.73 -11.86 1.91
C SER A 322 6.59 -12.14 3.15
N VAL A 323 6.00 -11.96 4.33
CA VAL A 323 6.64 -12.19 5.64
C VAL A 323 6.06 -13.47 6.25
N GLY A 324 6.92 -14.47 6.46
CA GLY A 324 6.55 -15.80 6.99
C GLY A 324 6.24 -15.79 8.48
N GLU A 325 5.64 -16.90 8.93
CA GLU A 325 5.22 -17.11 10.32
C GLU A 325 6.38 -16.95 11.30
N GLY A 326 6.18 -16.21 12.39
CA GLY A 326 7.16 -15.96 13.43
C GLY A 326 8.40 -15.18 12.98
N ALA A 327 8.39 -14.60 11.80
CA ALA A 327 9.51 -13.79 11.29
C ALA A 327 9.62 -12.46 12.04
N LYS A 328 10.85 -11.94 12.15
CA LYS A 328 11.15 -10.62 12.72
C LYS A 328 11.78 -9.74 11.68
N VAL A 329 11.20 -8.55 11.41
CA VAL A 329 11.71 -7.58 10.43
C VAL A 329 11.82 -6.21 11.09
N VAL A 330 13.04 -5.76 11.33
CA VAL A 330 13.33 -4.58 12.14
C VAL A 330 14.09 -3.54 11.32
N ARG A 331 13.63 -2.27 11.31
CA ARG A 331 14.30 -1.15 10.64
C ARG A 331 14.82 -1.50 9.25
N THR A 332 13.91 -2.04 8.44
CA THR A 332 14.24 -2.62 7.13
C THR A 332 13.46 -1.91 6.03
N HIS A 333 14.13 -1.66 4.91
CA HIS A 333 13.46 -1.28 3.67
C HIS A 333 13.46 -2.46 2.70
N GLY A 334 12.29 -2.88 2.22
CA GLY A 334 12.18 -4.04 1.34
C GLY A 334 11.11 -3.90 0.27
N SER A 335 11.41 -4.43 -0.93
CA SER A 335 10.44 -4.54 -2.01
C SER A 335 10.56 -5.87 -2.75
N ASP A 336 9.40 -6.41 -3.18
CA ASP A 336 9.29 -7.61 -4.01
C ASP A 336 10.17 -8.78 -3.50
N ALA A 337 10.05 -9.08 -2.19
CA ALA A 337 10.87 -10.06 -1.47
C ALA A 337 10.01 -11.11 -0.75
N ARG A 338 10.61 -12.26 -0.46
CA ARG A 338 9.99 -13.34 0.31
C ARG A 338 10.85 -13.73 1.49
N LEU A 339 10.29 -13.66 2.68
CA LEU A 339 10.90 -14.00 3.95
C LEU A 339 10.22 -15.24 4.51
N GLY A 340 10.95 -16.32 4.66
CA GLY A 340 10.46 -17.59 5.18
C GLY A 340 10.10 -17.54 6.68
N ALA A 341 9.50 -18.60 7.17
CA ALA A 341 9.11 -18.70 8.58
C ALA A 341 10.32 -18.62 9.54
N GLY A 342 10.16 -17.88 10.64
CA GLY A 342 11.16 -17.73 11.68
C GLY A 342 12.43 -17.00 11.24
N THR A 343 12.38 -16.22 10.17
CA THR A 343 13.52 -15.42 9.70
C THR A 343 13.77 -14.21 10.61
N ASP A 344 15.01 -13.72 10.63
CA ASP A 344 15.44 -12.54 11.40
C ASP A 344 16.11 -11.55 10.43
N VAL A 345 15.49 -10.37 10.24
CA VAL A 345 15.93 -9.38 9.25
C VAL A 345 16.15 -8.02 9.90
N GLY A 346 17.31 -7.42 9.63
CA GLY A 346 17.69 -6.10 10.10
C GLY A 346 18.55 -6.11 11.38
N PRO A 347 18.66 -4.97 12.07
CA PRO A 347 18.22 -3.64 11.63
C PRO A 347 19.04 -3.10 10.45
N PHE A 348 18.49 -2.08 9.74
CA PHE A 348 19.15 -1.39 8.63
C PHE A 348 19.51 -2.33 7.46
N ALA A 349 18.61 -3.27 7.13
CA ALA A 349 18.71 -4.10 5.93
C ALA A 349 17.98 -3.44 4.75
N TYR A 350 18.52 -3.65 3.55
CA TYR A 350 17.87 -3.25 2.31
C TYR A 350 17.61 -4.47 1.42
N LEU A 351 16.34 -4.86 1.33
CA LEU A 351 15.91 -5.99 0.51
C LEU A 351 15.38 -5.47 -0.83
N ARG A 352 16.17 -5.65 -1.89
CA ARG A 352 15.76 -5.27 -3.25
C ARG A 352 15.00 -6.42 -3.91
N PRO A 353 14.33 -6.12 -5.06
CA PRO A 353 13.54 -7.12 -5.78
C PRO A 353 14.28 -8.43 -6.05
N GLY A 354 13.55 -9.54 -5.92
CA GLY A 354 14.07 -10.88 -6.12
C GLY A 354 14.82 -11.47 -4.92
N THR A 355 14.75 -10.83 -3.75
CA THR A 355 15.30 -11.40 -2.51
C THR A 355 14.38 -12.50 -1.98
N VAL A 356 14.95 -13.68 -1.76
CA VAL A 356 14.30 -14.82 -1.10
C VAL A 356 15.16 -15.25 0.08
N LEU A 357 14.59 -15.27 1.28
CA LEU A 357 15.24 -15.78 2.48
C LEU A 357 14.47 -17.01 3.00
N GLY A 358 15.14 -18.14 2.99
CA GLY A 358 14.60 -19.42 3.47
C GLY A 358 14.30 -19.41 4.97
N ALA A 359 13.49 -20.37 5.43
CA ALA A 359 13.07 -20.47 6.81
C ALA A 359 14.25 -20.44 7.80
N LYS A 360 14.09 -19.73 8.93
CA LYS A 360 15.13 -19.55 9.97
C LYS A 360 16.41 -18.89 9.46
N GLY A 361 16.40 -18.30 8.26
CA GLY A 361 17.51 -17.54 7.71
C GLY A 361 17.67 -16.19 8.40
N LYS A 362 18.84 -15.58 8.23
CA LYS A 362 19.16 -14.28 8.81
C LYS A 362 19.80 -13.34 7.79
N ILE A 363 19.23 -12.15 7.67
CA ILE A 363 19.86 -10.99 7.02
C ILE A 363 20.06 -9.93 8.11
N GLY A 364 21.31 -9.61 8.45
CA GLY A 364 21.60 -8.74 9.58
C GLY A 364 21.84 -7.28 9.21
N THR A 365 22.60 -6.61 10.08
CA THR A 365 22.76 -5.15 10.05
C THR A 365 23.61 -4.70 8.86
N PHE A 366 23.11 -3.65 8.15
CA PHE A 366 23.74 -3.04 6.98
C PHE A 366 24.01 -4.06 5.86
N VAL A 367 23.06 -4.93 5.62
CA VAL A 367 23.10 -5.89 4.51
C VAL A 367 22.16 -5.44 3.41
N GLU A 368 22.67 -5.39 2.20
CA GLU A 368 21.88 -5.18 0.98
C GLU A 368 21.80 -6.49 0.19
N THR A 369 20.59 -6.85 -0.26
CA THR A 369 20.35 -8.02 -1.10
C THR A 369 19.60 -7.63 -2.37
N LYS A 370 19.90 -8.30 -3.49
CA LYS A 370 19.22 -8.11 -4.77
C LYS A 370 19.26 -9.40 -5.56
N ASN A 371 18.11 -9.87 -6.05
CA ASN A 371 18.07 -11.10 -6.86
C ASN A 371 18.92 -12.21 -6.18
N ALA A 372 18.65 -12.44 -4.90
CA ALA A 372 19.43 -13.32 -4.02
C ALA A 372 18.49 -14.39 -3.43
N ASP A 373 18.83 -15.66 -3.68
CA ASP A 373 18.14 -16.81 -3.08
C ASP A 373 19.02 -17.37 -1.96
N ILE A 374 18.58 -17.21 -0.71
CA ILE A 374 19.30 -17.58 0.51
C ILE A 374 18.58 -18.72 1.19
N GLY A 375 19.18 -19.90 1.18
CA GLY A 375 18.62 -21.14 1.71
C GLY A 375 18.30 -21.14 3.20
N ALA A 376 17.51 -22.13 3.62
CA ALA A 376 17.04 -22.25 4.99
C ALA A 376 18.20 -22.30 6.00
N GLY A 377 18.08 -21.55 7.11
CA GLY A 377 19.08 -21.48 8.17
C GLY A 377 20.37 -20.76 7.81
N SER A 378 20.49 -20.25 6.57
CA SER A 378 21.67 -19.52 6.13
C SER A 378 21.68 -18.08 6.64
N LYS A 379 22.86 -17.53 6.83
CA LYS A 379 23.06 -16.23 7.49
C LYS A 379 23.99 -15.33 6.68
N VAL A 380 23.56 -14.08 6.49
CA VAL A 380 24.35 -12.95 6.01
C VAL A 380 24.28 -11.86 7.08
N PRO A 381 25.10 -11.96 8.13
CA PRO A 381 24.80 -11.23 9.37
C PRO A 381 25.23 -9.76 9.40
N HIS A 382 26.22 -9.31 8.61
CA HIS A 382 26.80 -7.98 8.78
C HIS A 382 27.40 -7.39 7.50
N LEU A 383 27.15 -6.09 7.23
CA LEU A 383 27.93 -5.21 6.34
C LEU A 383 28.20 -5.80 4.95
N SER A 384 27.23 -6.49 4.35
CA SER A 384 27.48 -7.27 3.14
C SER A 384 26.56 -6.85 2.00
N TYR A 385 27.05 -6.99 0.77
CA TYR A 385 26.26 -6.92 -0.45
C TYR A 385 26.13 -8.31 -1.09
N VAL A 386 24.88 -8.79 -1.25
CA VAL A 386 24.57 -10.06 -1.91
C VAL A 386 23.69 -9.77 -3.13
N GLY A 387 24.30 -9.79 -4.30
CA GLY A 387 23.63 -9.53 -5.58
C GLY A 387 23.81 -10.64 -6.59
N ASP A 388 22.72 -11.04 -7.27
CA ASP A 388 22.70 -12.08 -8.29
C ASP A 388 23.37 -13.38 -7.78
N ALA A 389 22.85 -13.94 -6.66
CA ALA A 389 23.49 -15.04 -5.97
C ALA A 389 22.49 -16.09 -5.46
N THR A 390 22.94 -17.33 -5.41
CA THR A 390 22.27 -18.44 -4.69
C THR A 390 23.17 -18.88 -3.55
N ILE A 391 22.63 -18.96 -2.35
CA ILE A 391 23.32 -19.48 -1.16
C ILE A 391 22.51 -20.67 -0.65
N GLY A 392 23.15 -21.84 -0.58
CA GLY A 392 22.55 -23.08 -0.09
C GLY A 392 22.15 -22.99 1.38
N GLU A 393 21.67 -24.10 1.93
CA GLU A 393 21.15 -24.15 3.31
C GLU A 393 22.28 -24.15 4.35
N GLN A 394 21.96 -23.68 5.58
CA GLN A 394 22.85 -23.75 6.75
C GLN A 394 24.23 -23.10 6.54
N SER A 395 24.37 -22.21 5.56
CA SER A 395 25.61 -21.52 5.25
C SER A 395 25.75 -20.19 6.01
N ASN A 396 26.97 -19.79 6.28
CA ASN A 396 27.25 -18.53 6.95
C ASN A 396 28.23 -17.69 6.10
N ILE A 397 27.81 -16.51 5.72
CA ILE A 397 28.62 -15.53 4.99
C ILE A 397 29.24 -14.59 6.02
N GLY A 398 30.57 -14.48 6.00
CA GLY A 398 31.29 -13.62 6.93
C GLY A 398 30.96 -12.14 6.73
N ALA A 399 31.23 -11.32 7.76
CA ALA A 399 31.00 -9.89 7.72
C ALA A 399 31.76 -9.20 6.58
N ALA A 400 31.25 -8.09 6.05
CA ALA A 400 31.84 -7.29 5.00
C ALA A 400 32.10 -8.08 3.68
N SER A 401 31.25 -9.06 3.39
CA SER A 401 31.33 -9.84 2.14
C SER A 401 30.68 -9.11 0.98
N VAL A 402 31.32 -9.16 -0.20
CA VAL A 402 30.83 -8.52 -1.42
C VAL A 402 30.74 -9.54 -2.57
N PHE A 403 29.55 -9.71 -3.10
CA PHE A 403 29.31 -10.48 -4.34
C PHE A 403 29.50 -9.56 -5.53
N VAL A 404 30.68 -9.65 -6.16
CA VAL A 404 31.07 -8.80 -7.29
C VAL A 404 30.41 -9.36 -8.54
N ASN A 405 29.17 -8.96 -8.78
CA ASN A 405 28.28 -9.51 -9.80
C ASN A 405 28.29 -8.75 -11.14
N TYR A 406 29.05 -7.65 -11.26
CA TYR A 406 29.05 -6.79 -12.44
C TYR A 406 30.47 -6.56 -12.95
N ASP A 407 30.73 -6.87 -14.23
CA ASP A 407 32.05 -6.75 -14.88
C ASP A 407 32.27 -5.42 -15.63
N GLY A 408 31.28 -4.50 -15.51
CA GLY A 408 31.28 -3.23 -16.25
C GLY A 408 30.32 -3.25 -17.46
N VAL A 409 29.92 -4.44 -17.94
CA VAL A 409 28.99 -4.64 -19.06
C VAL A 409 27.87 -5.60 -18.71
N ASN A 410 28.19 -6.77 -18.18
CA ASN A 410 27.25 -7.85 -17.87
C ASN A 410 27.18 -8.14 -16.38
N LYS A 411 26.06 -8.74 -15.96
CA LYS A 411 25.88 -9.30 -14.61
C LYS A 411 26.12 -10.81 -14.65
N HIS A 412 26.77 -11.29 -13.63
CA HIS A 412 27.12 -12.69 -13.45
C HIS A 412 26.61 -13.21 -12.11
N HIS A 413 26.40 -14.51 -12.03
CA HIS A 413 25.84 -15.19 -10.86
C HIS A 413 26.91 -15.86 -10.02
N THR A 414 26.75 -15.81 -8.69
CA THR A 414 27.56 -16.54 -7.74
C THR A 414 26.74 -17.64 -7.08
N THR A 415 27.29 -18.85 -6.99
CA THR A 415 26.67 -19.95 -6.28
C THR A 415 27.51 -20.34 -5.07
N ILE A 416 26.91 -20.27 -3.89
CA ILE A 416 27.47 -20.79 -2.62
C ILE A 416 26.66 -22.01 -2.22
N GLY A 417 27.33 -23.12 -1.98
CA GLY A 417 26.71 -24.38 -1.55
C GLY A 417 26.14 -24.35 -0.15
N SER A 418 25.73 -25.50 0.34
CA SER A 418 25.18 -25.71 1.68
C SER A 418 26.29 -25.96 2.71
N HIS A 419 26.01 -25.61 3.99
CA HIS A 419 26.94 -25.80 5.11
C HIS A 419 28.30 -25.09 4.96
N VAL A 420 28.36 -24.08 4.09
CA VAL A 420 29.58 -23.30 3.82
C VAL A 420 29.85 -22.30 4.96
N ARG A 421 31.12 -22.07 5.28
CA ARG A 421 31.56 -21.09 6.28
C ARG A 421 32.57 -20.14 5.66
N MET A 422 32.10 -18.97 5.23
CA MET A 422 32.96 -17.97 4.62
C MET A 422 33.51 -17.03 5.70
N GLY A 423 34.79 -16.70 5.59
CA GLY A 423 35.46 -15.72 6.44
C GLY A 423 34.95 -14.31 6.20
N SER A 424 35.31 -13.38 7.09
CA SER A 424 34.98 -11.97 6.92
C SER A 424 35.80 -11.31 5.82
N ASP A 425 35.29 -10.21 5.27
CA ASP A 425 35.97 -9.40 4.23
C ASP A 425 36.30 -10.22 2.96
N ASN A 426 35.35 -11.05 2.53
CA ASN A 426 35.51 -11.86 1.33
C ASN A 426 34.85 -11.20 0.11
N MET A 427 35.49 -11.35 -1.06
CA MET A 427 34.94 -10.92 -2.34
C MET A 427 34.73 -12.13 -3.24
N TYR A 428 33.52 -12.31 -3.77
CA TYR A 428 33.20 -13.38 -4.72
C TYR A 428 33.08 -12.76 -6.10
N VAL A 429 34.11 -12.96 -6.95
CA VAL A 429 34.14 -12.40 -8.30
C VAL A 429 33.39 -13.34 -9.24
N ALA A 430 32.13 -13.00 -9.49
CA ALA A 430 31.26 -13.81 -10.33
C ALA A 430 31.69 -13.84 -11.80
N PRO A 431 31.48 -14.95 -12.55
CA PRO A 431 30.84 -16.19 -12.09
C PRO A 431 31.78 -17.07 -11.26
N VAL A 432 31.32 -17.56 -10.09
CA VAL A 432 32.10 -18.47 -9.26
C VAL A 432 31.15 -19.37 -8.45
N THR A 433 31.59 -20.63 -8.23
CA THR A 433 30.89 -21.60 -7.41
C THR A 433 31.72 -21.98 -6.20
N VAL A 434 31.11 -21.97 -5.02
CA VAL A 434 31.71 -22.49 -3.78
C VAL A 434 30.94 -23.76 -3.40
N GLY A 435 31.62 -24.90 -3.39
CA GLY A 435 31.02 -26.20 -3.10
C GLY A 435 30.59 -26.37 -1.65
N ASP A 436 29.75 -27.37 -1.42
CA ASP A 436 29.19 -27.68 -0.09
C ASP A 436 30.26 -27.89 0.97
N GLY A 437 30.03 -27.39 2.19
CA GLY A 437 30.93 -27.55 3.32
C GLY A 437 32.29 -26.87 3.16
N ALA A 438 32.50 -26.03 2.13
CA ALA A 438 33.71 -25.30 1.94
C ALA A 438 33.86 -24.14 2.96
N TYR A 439 35.11 -23.76 3.19
CA TYR A 439 35.50 -22.66 4.08
C TYR A 439 36.34 -21.62 3.31
N SER A 440 36.38 -20.40 3.82
CA SER A 440 37.41 -19.42 3.38
C SER A 440 38.07 -18.74 4.58
N GLY A 441 39.32 -18.33 4.41
CA GLY A 441 39.97 -17.40 5.31
C GLY A 441 39.40 -15.98 5.20
N ALA A 442 39.61 -15.15 6.22
CA ALA A 442 39.28 -13.73 6.13
C ALA A 442 40.13 -13.03 5.05
N GLY A 443 39.55 -12.00 4.39
CA GLY A 443 40.23 -11.24 3.35
C GLY A 443 40.44 -12.02 2.03
N THR A 444 39.71 -13.11 1.82
CA THR A 444 39.87 -13.94 0.61
C THR A 444 39.08 -13.35 -0.58
N VAL A 445 39.78 -13.14 -1.72
CA VAL A 445 39.15 -12.81 -3.01
C VAL A 445 38.99 -14.08 -3.83
N VAL A 446 37.77 -14.61 -3.88
CA VAL A 446 37.43 -15.85 -4.59
C VAL A 446 37.20 -15.52 -6.09
N ARG A 447 38.12 -15.97 -6.95
CA ARG A 447 38.11 -15.76 -8.42
C ARG A 447 38.00 -17.06 -9.22
N LYS A 448 38.01 -18.18 -8.53
CA LYS A 448 37.92 -19.52 -9.12
C LYS A 448 37.00 -20.36 -8.24
N ASP A 449 36.40 -21.35 -8.82
CA ASP A 449 35.56 -22.30 -8.09
C ASP A 449 36.31 -22.91 -6.93
N VAL A 450 35.59 -23.06 -5.78
CA VAL A 450 36.11 -23.70 -4.57
C VAL A 450 35.47 -25.08 -4.48
N PRO A 451 36.25 -26.17 -4.54
CA PRO A 451 35.68 -27.50 -4.40
C PRO A 451 35.01 -27.72 -3.06
N ALA A 452 34.06 -28.65 -2.99
CA ALA A 452 33.38 -29.03 -1.74
C ALA A 452 34.41 -29.43 -0.66
N GLY A 453 34.17 -29.00 0.58
CA GLY A 453 35.02 -29.27 1.73
C GLY A 453 36.41 -28.61 1.72
N SER A 454 36.68 -27.75 0.75
CA SER A 454 38.00 -27.09 0.62
C SER A 454 38.08 -25.80 1.44
N LEU A 455 39.28 -25.42 1.85
CA LEU A 455 39.60 -24.12 2.43
C LEU A 455 40.20 -23.20 1.37
N ALA A 456 39.48 -22.13 0.99
CA ALA A 456 39.98 -21.10 0.09
C ALA A 456 40.72 -20.01 0.88
N ILE A 457 41.98 -19.77 0.52
CA ILE A 457 42.81 -18.70 1.09
C ILE A 457 43.68 -18.11 -0.03
N ASN A 458 43.87 -16.80 -0.05
CA ASN A 458 44.78 -16.12 -0.96
C ASN A 458 45.53 -14.94 -0.28
N VAL A 459 45.61 -14.97 1.03
CA VAL A 459 46.32 -13.96 1.81
C VAL A 459 47.82 -14.35 1.99
N ALA A 460 48.69 -13.40 1.73
CA ALA A 460 50.07 -13.56 2.09
C ALA A 460 50.19 -13.60 3.62
N PRO A 461 51.20 -14.35 4.17
CA PRO A 461 51.41 -14.31 5.62
C PRO A 461 51.62 -12.89 6.13
N GLN A 462 51.08 -12.60 7.31
CA GLN A 462 51.30 -11.31 7.95
C GLN A 462 52.81 -11.09 8.17
N ARG A 463 53.27 -9.89 7.84
CA ARG A 463 54.63 -9.48 8.08
C ARG A 463 54.61 -8.21 8.93
N ASN A 464 55.21 -8.27 10.11
CA ASN A 464 55.44 -7.10 10.95
C ASN A 464 56.77 -6.46 10.57
N LEU A 465 56.80 -5.17 10.46
CA LEU A 465 58.02 -4.37 10.32
C LEU A 465 58.27 -3.67 11.66
N ASP A 466 59.03 -4.33 12.51
CA ASP A 466 59.29 -3.85 13.85
C ASP A 466 60.00 -2.50 13.82
N GLY A 467 59.58 -1.60 14.71
CA GLY A 467 60.14 -0.26 14.78
C GLY A 467 59.76 0.68 13.61
N TRP A 468 58.87 0.27 12.69
CA TRP A 468 58.52 1.07 11.52
C TRP A 468 58.08 2.49 11.83
N VAL A 469 57.23 2.68 12.87
CA VAL A 469 56.73 4.00 13.29
C VAL A 469 57.89 4.85 13.86
N LEU A 470 58.76 4.24 14.65
CA LEU A 470 59.92 4.93 15.21
C LEU A 470 60.86 5.45 14.12
N THR A 471 61.07 4.66 13.07
CA THR A 471 61.96 5.01 11.95
C THR A 471 61.32 5.99 10.98
N ASN A 472 60.07 5.77 10.60
CA ASN A 472 59.44 6.49 9.50
C ASN A 472 58.51 7.62 9.90
N ARG A 473 58.21 7.75 11.21
CA ARG A 473 57.31 8.80 11.76
C ARG A 473 57.90 9.38 13.06
N PRO A 474 59.20 9.71 13.14
CA PRO A 474 59.79 10.25 14.38
C PRO A 474 59.13 11.56 14.75
N GLY A 475 59.05 11.84 16.07
CA GLY A 475 58.45 13.06 16.61
C GLY A 475 56.94 13.12 16.57
N THR A 476 56.27 12.02 16.28
CA THR A 476 54.81 11.92 16.40
C THR A 476 54.37 11.27 17.71
N ALA A 477 53.19 11.59 18.21
CA ALA A 477 52.61 10.94 19.38
C ALA A 477 52.57 9.40 19.27
N ALA A 478 52.42 8.85 18.03
CA ALA A 478 52.47 7.41 17.81
C ALA A 478 53.87 6.83 18.02
N ALA A 479 54.95 7.57 17.62
CA ALA A 479 56.32 7.16 17.85
C ALA A 479 56.65 7.21 19.35
N ASP A 480 56.24 8.26 20.06
CA ASP A 480 56.43 8.38 21.50
C ASP A 480 55.72 7.27 22.27
N ALA A 481 54.49 6.94 21.90
CA ALA A 481 53.71 5.83 22.45
C ALA A 481 54.40 4.47 22.21
N ALA A 482 54.89 4.24 20.98
CA ALA A 482 55.61 3.01 20.64
C ALA A 482 56.93 2.88 21.43
N ALA A 483 57.70 3.98 21.59
CA ALA A 483 58.93 4.00 22.39
C ALA A 483 58.63 3.68 23.87
N ALA A 484 57.60 4.29 24.45
CA ALA A 484 57.17 4.03 25.82
C ALA A 484 56.73 2.58 26.04
N ALA A 485 55.98 2.01 25.11
CA ALA A 485 55.54 0.62 25.16
C ALA A 485 56.73 -0.36 25.10
N ASN A 486 57.68 -0.12 24.20
CA ASN A 486 58.90 -0.94 24.09
C ASN A 486 59.76 -0.87 25.34
N ALA A 487 59.91 0.30 25.96
CA ALA A 487 60.63 0.47 27.23
C ALA A 487 59.95 -0.29 28.38
N SER A 488 58.63 -0.24 28.45
CA SER A 488 57.82 -0.97 29.44
C SER A 488 57.96 -2.50 29.31
N THR A 489 58.05 -3.00 28.09
CA THR A 489 58.22 -4.43 27.83
C THR A 489 59.63 -4.90 28.19
N ALA A 490 60.67 -4.12 27.88
CA ALA A 490 62.05 -4.41 28.23
C ALA A 490 62.26 -4.46 29.75
N SER A 491 61.60 -3.57 30.52
CA SER A 491 61.69 -3.56 31.97
C SER A 491 61.02 -4.80 32.63
N LYS A 492 59.99 -5.32 32.06
CA LYS A 492 59.29 -6.54 32.54
C LYS A 492 60.07 -7.80 32.25
N THR A 493 60.80 -7.89 31.12
CA THR A 493 61.68 -9.02 30.78
C THR A 493 62.94 -9.08 31.68
N SER A 494 63.49 -7.95 32.03
CA SER A 494 64.64 -7.89 32.93
C SER A 494 64.34 -8.25 34.39
N SER A 495 63.09 -8.08 34.82
CA SER A 495 62.62 -8.45 36.17
C SER A 495 62.30 -9.94 36.36
N SER A 496 62.13 -10.68 35.27
CA SER A 496 61.80 -12.10 35.34
C SER A 496 62.99 -13.06 35.25
N GLU A 497 64.20 -12.54 34.96
CA GLU A 497 65.42 -13.35 34.90
C GLU A 497 66.19 -13.46 36.24
N THR A 498 65.74 -12.80 37.34
CA THR A 498 66.44 -12.78 38.62
C THR A 498 65.89 -13.75 39.66
N ASP A 499 64.92 -14.58 39.33
CA ASP A 499 64.35 -15.56 40.29
C ASP A 499 64.60 -17.02 39.84
N THR A 500 65.89 -17.45 39.87
CA THR A 500 66.22 -18.89 39.80
C THR A 500 66.52 -19.36 41.25
N PRO A 501 65.69 -20.18 41.88
CA PRO A 501 66.04 -20.72 43.18
C PRO A 501 67.10 -21.82 42.99
N THR A 502 68.26 -21.59 43.63
CA THR A 502 69.29 -22.59 43.87
C THR A 502 68.67 -23.80 44.56
N ARG A 503 68.61 -24.92 43.86
CA ARG A 503 68.37 -26.21 44.49
C ARG A 503 69.60 -26.63 45.25
N GLU A 504 69.52 -26.57 46.59
CA GLU A 504 70.40 -27.31 47.46
C GLU A 504 70.13 -28.81 47.27
N SER A 505 71.23 -29.54 47.03
CA SER A 505 71.29 -31.00 47.02
C SER A 505 71.50 -31.43 48.47
N ASP A 506 70.56 -32.25 49.01
CA ASP A 506 70.90 -33.13 50.12
C ASP A 506 70.17 -34.48 49.96
N HIS A 507 70.94 -35.54 49.85
CA HIS A 507 70.83 -36.97 50.04
C HIS A 507 69.66 -37.77 49.43
#